data_cb8e48cc2c3a3eeb6f8af6f305b9f08a
#
_entry.id   cb8e48cc2c3a3eeb6f8af6f305b9f08a
#
_cell.length_a   1.000
_cell.length_b   1.000
_cell.length_c   1.000
_cell.angle_alpha   90.00
_cell.angle_beta   90.00
_cell.angle_gamma   90.00
#
_symmetry.space_group_name_H-M   'P 1'
#
loop_
_entity.id
_entity.type
_entity.pdbx_description
1 polymer ?
#
loop_
_entity_poly.entity_id
_entity_poly.type
_entity_poly.pdbx_seq_one_letter_code
_entity_poly.pdbx_strand_id
1 'polypeptide(L)'
;MPNGSTRILLVDDEQSIQTLLSYPLRKDGYHVTSAQDGREALQRFEEARFDLVILDLMLPKLDGVEVCRELRSRSQVPIIMLTAKGSETDKVAGLEVGADDYITKPFSMREFRSRVKAALRRSRMAGEPTEEETIDHGELKIDFGRRMVTLREEEVRVTYVEFEILGALARSPGRVLSRETLLEHVWGDSEYRDPRTVDVHIRHLREKLESDPKDPEFLFTVRGVGYRFRE
;
A
#
# COMPACT_ATOMS: atom_id res chain seq x y z
N MET A 1 -19.19 -18.26 9.77
CA MET A 1 -18.77 -18.76 8.44
C MET A 1 -17.26 -18.90 8.48
N PRO A 2 -16.65 -20.03 8.12
CA PRO A 2 -15.20 -20.14 8.11
C PRO A 2 -14.63 -19.16 7.09
N ASN A 3 -13.70 -18.32 7.54
CA ASN A 3 -12.95 -17.37 6.76
C ASN A 3 -12.46 -18.02 5.46
N GLY A 4 -12.85 -17.47 4.31
CA GLY A 4 -12.22 -17.80 3.04
C GLY A 4 -10.71 -17.66 3.21
N SER A 5 -9.95 -18.68 2.82
CA SER A 5 -8.50 -18.67 3.00
C SER A 5 -7.91 -17.48 2.25
N THR A 6 -7.18 -16.60 2.97
CA THR A 6 -6.50 -15.44 2.39
C THR A 6 -5.57 -15.86 1.26
N ARG A 7 -5.71 -15.24 0.11
CA ARG A 7 -5.00 -15.60 -1.12
C ARG A 7 -3.91 -14.59 -1.43
N ILE A 8 -2.69 -15.09 -1.62
CA ILE A 8 -1.50 -14.27 -1.92
C ILE A 8 -0.98 -14.67 -3.29
N LEU A 9 -0.74 -13.68 -4.16
CA LEU A 9 0.02 -13.86 -5.39
C LEU A 9 1.48 -13.52 -5.10
N LEU A 10 2.38 -14.48 -5.31
CA LEU A 10 3.83 -14.33 -5.15
C LEU A 10 4.50 -14.37 -6.52
N VAL A 11 5.15 -13.28 -6.89
CA VAL A 11 5.78 -13.11 -8.20
C VAL A 11 7.28 -12.90 -8.02
N ASP A 12 8.06 -13.85 -8.48
CA ASP A 12 9.54 -13.82 -8.44
C ASP A 12 10.05 -14.84 -9.46
N ASP A 13 11.05 -14.52 -10.24
CA ASP A 13 11.58 -15.43 -11.26
C ASP A 13 12.47 -16.54 -10.69
N GLU A 14 13.00 -16.33 -9.46
CA GLU A 14 13.82 -17.30 -8.77
C GLU A 14 12.95 -18.33 -8.01
N GLN A 15 12.92 -19.59 -8.48
CA GLN A 15 12.21 -20.69 -7.83
C GLN A 15 12.63 -20.91 -6.35
N SER A 16 13.90 -20.64 -6.04
CA SER A 16 14.46 -20.67 -4.68
C SER A 16 13.79 -19.68 -3.76
N ILE A 17 13.59 -18.45 -4.22
CA ILE A 17 12.90 -17.38 -3.48
C ILE A 17 11.41 -17.71 -3.34
N GLN A 18 10.76 -18.15 -4.42
CA GLN A 18 9.37 -18.59 -4.34
C GLN A 18 9.18 -19.69 -3.29
N THR A 19 10.06 -20.67 -3.24
CA THR A 19 10.01 -21.77 -2.25
C THR A 19 10.25 -21.24 -0.85
N LEU A 20 11.28 -20.41 -0.67
CA LEU A 20 11.64 -19.79 0.61
C LEU A 20 10.47 -18.99 1.21
N LEU A 21 9.75 -18.22 0.39
CA LEU A 21 8.68 -17.34 0.82
C LEU A 21 7.32 -18.05 0.93
N SER A 22 7.00 -18.96 0.01
CA SER A 22 5.71 -19.65 0.00
C SER A 22 5.53 -20.61 1.17
N TYR A 23 6.60 -21.30 1.59
CA TYR A 23 6.52 -22.28 2.68
C TYR A 23 6.03 -21.66 4.01
N PRO A 24 6.65 -20.60 4.55
CA PRO A 24 6.17 -19.98 5.78
C PRO A 24 4.79 -19.34 5.64
N LEU A 25 4.44 -18.79 4.47
CA LEU A 25 3.12 -18.24 4.24
C LEU A 25 2.02 -19.32 4.27
N ARG A 26 2.26 -20.46 3.62
CA ARG A 26 1.34 -21.62 3.69
C ARG A 26 1.21 -22.18 5.10
N LYS A 27 2.33 -22.21 5.86
CA LYS A 27 2.31 -22.62 7.27
C LYS A 27 1.49 -21.65 8.15
N ASP A 28 1.45 -20.38 7.79
CA ASP A 28 0.61 -19.36 8.44
C ASP A 28 -0.87 -19.43 7.99
N GLY A 29 -1.24 -20.40 7.13
CA GLY A 29 -2.60 -20.65 6.70
C GLY A 29 -3.03 -19.87 5.45
N TYR A 30 -2.10 -19.24 4.72
CA TYR A 30 -2.39 -18.52 3.48
C TYR A 30 -2.38 -19.44 2.27
N HIS A 31 -3.23 -19.14 1.30
CA HIS A 31 -3.19 -19.80 -0.01
C HIS A 31 -2.25 -19.01 -0.93
N VAL A 32 -1.11 -19.60 -1.31
CA VAL A 32 -0.11 -18.94 -2.13
C VAL A 32 -0.13 -19.47 -3.56
N THR A 33 -0.40 -18.60 -4.51
CA THR A 33 -0.25 -18.81 -5.95
C THR A 33 1.05 -18.14 -6.39
N SER A 34 1.90 -18.88 -7.09
CA SER A 34 3.19 -18.35 -7.59
C SER A 34 3.11 -18.03 -9.08
N ALA A 35 3.86 -17.01 -9.52
CA ALA A 35 4.11 -16.68 -10.92
C ALA A 35 5.61 -16.40 -11.12
N GLN A 36 6.17 -16.75 -12.27
CA GLN A 36 7.60 -16.67 -12.57
C GLN A 36 7.98 -15.42 -13.39
N ASP A 37 7.01 -14.74 -13.96
CA ASP A 37 7.21 -13.50 -14.71
C ASP A 37 5.98 -12.59 -14.64
N GLY A 38 6.13 -11.35 -15.10
CA GLY A 38 5.07 -10.36 -15.03
C GLY A 38 3.83 -10.71 -15.86
N ARG A 39 3.98 -11.41 -16.98
CA ARG A 39 2.84 -11.83 -17.82
C ARG A 39 2.01 -12.91 -17.12
N GLU A 40 2.69 -13.92 -16.56
CA GLU A 40 2.02 -14.95 -15.76
C GLU A 40 1.33 -14.32 -14.55
N ALA A 41 1.96 -13.35 -13.89
CA ALA A 41 1.37 -12.65 -12.76
C ALA A 41 0.05 -11.96 -13.14
N LEU A 42 0.00 -11.21 -14.23
CA LEU A 42 -1.22 -10.55 -14.70
C LEU A 42 -2.30 -11.56 -15.10
N GLN A 43 -1.93 -12.65 -15.80
CA GLN A 43 -2.86 -13.71 -16.14
C GLN A 43 -3.47 -14.35 -14.87
N ARG A 44 -2.65 -14.73 -13.89
CA ARG A 44 -3.13 -15.30 -12.61
C ARG A 44 -4.04 -14.34 -11.86
N PHE A 45 -3.75 -13.04 -11.94
CA PHE A 45 -4.55 -12.01 -11.29
C PHE A 45 -5.94 -11.87 -11.93
N GLU A 46 -6.08 -12.09 -13.22
CA GLU A 46 -7.37 -12.12 -13.92
C GLU A 46 -8.20 -13.37 -13.60
N GLU A 47 -7.53 -14.51 -13.39
CA GLU A 47 -8.18 -15.79 -13.11
C GLU A 47 -8.77 -15.89 -11.69
N ALA A 48 -8.25 -15.07 -10.73
CA ALA A 48 -8.62 -15.18 -9.34
C ALA A 48 -8.49 -13.88 -8.56
N ARG A 49 -9.24 -13.76 -7.46
CA ARG A 49 -9.07 -12.65 -6.51
C ARG A 49 -7.93 -12.95 -5.54
N PHE A 50 -7.13 -11.95 -5.25
CA PHE A 50 -6.05 -11.99 -4.26
C PHE A 50 -6.24 -10.90 -3.21
N ASP A 51 -5.80 -11.18 -1.99
CA ASP A 51 -5.83 -10.25 -0.85
C ASP A 51 -4.50 -9.50 -0.69
N LEU A 52 -3.44 -10.00 -1.34
CA LEU A 52 -2.10 -9.41 -1.34
C LEU A 52 -1.33 -9.88 -2.57
N VAL A 53 -0.55 -8.98 -3.16
CA VAL A 53 0.48 -9.29 -4.16
C VAL A 53 1.85 -9.02 -3.55
N ILE A 54 2.77 -9.98 -3.68
CA ILE A 54 4.19 -9.84 -3.37
C ILE A 54 4.91 -9.92 -4.71
N LEU A 55 5.62 -8.86 -5.09
CA LEU A 55 6.08 -8.64 -6.44
C LEU A 55 7.56 -8.30 -6.47
N ASP A 56 8.38 -9.14 -7.11
CA ASP A 56 9.75 -8.73 -7.39
C ASP A 56 9.80 -7.60 -8.42
N LEU A 57 10.67 -6.64 -8.17
CA LEU A 57 10.93 -5.55 -9.09
C LEU A 57 11.64 -6.04 -10.37
N MET A 58 12.61 -6.95 -10.22
CA MET A 58 13.49 -7.40 -11.28
C MET A 58 12.96 -8.68 -11.95
N LEU A 59 11.88 -8.56 -12.71
CA LEU A 59 11.30 -9.70 -13.44
C LEU A 59 11.73 -9.73 -14.90
N PRO A 60 11.86 -10.92 -15.50
CA PRO A 60 12.05 -11.05 -16.93
C PRO A 60 10.76 -10.73 -17.70
N LYS A 61 10.88 -10.33 -18.97
CA LYS A 61 9.82 -10.06 -19.96
C LYS A 61 9.01 -8.78 -19.68
N LEU A 62 8.45 -8.64 -18.50
CA LEU A 62 7.69 -7.49 -18.04
C LEU A 62 8.14 -7.19 -16.62
N ASP A 63 8.73 -6.02 -16.40
CA ASP A 63 9.29 -5.66 -15.09
C ASP A 63 8.22 -5.44 -14.02
N GLY A 64 8.63 -5.52 -12.75
CA GLY A 64 7.70 -5.40 -11.63
C GLY A 64 7.04 -4.02 -11.54
N VAL A 65 7.66 -2.96 -12.05
CA VAL A 65 7.09 -1.60 -12.10
C VAL A 65 5.90 -1.57 -13.06
N GLU A 66 6.06 -2.15 -14.25
CA GLU A 66 4.98 -2.24 -15.25
C GLU A 66 3.84 -3.13 -14.75
N VAL A 67 4.16 -4.28 -14.12
CA VAL A 67 3.16 -5.15 -13.49
C VAL A 67 2.38 -4.39 -12.41
N CYS A 68 3.06 -3.64 -11.54
CA CYS A 68 2.42 -2.85 -10.50
C CYS A 68 1.47 -1.81 -11.08
N ARG A 69 1.92 -1.07 -12.11
CA ARG A 69 1.09 -0.06 -12.80
C ARG A 69 -0.17 -0.68 -13.39
N GLU A 70 -0.04 -1.83 -14.04
CA GLU A 70 -1.17 -2.53 -14.63
C GLU A 70 -2.15 -3.06 -13.57
N LEU A 71 -1.66 -3.60 -12.45
CA LEU A 71 -2.50 -4.01 -11.33
C LEU A 71 -3.24 -2.81 -10.72
N ARG A 72 -2.57 -1.67 -10.55
CA ARG A 72 -3.18 -0.44 -10.00
C ARG A 72 -4.24 0.18 -10.89
N SER A 73 -4.13 0.05 -12.21
CA SER A 73 -5.19 0.52 -13.13
C SER A 73 -6.52 -0.22 -12.91
N ARG A 74 -6.48 -1.44 -12.35
CA ARG A 74 -7.62 -2.36 -12.24
C ARG A 74 -8.03 -2.66 -10.80
N SER A 75 -7.14 -2.49 -9.80
CA SER A 75 -7.37 -2.96 -8.44
C SER A 75 -6.64 -2.14 -7.39
N GLN A 76 -7.21 -2.11 -6.18
CA GLN A 76 -6.59 -1.56 -4.97
C GLN A 76 -6.00 -2.65 -4.05
N VAL A 77 -5.77 -3.86 -4.57
CA VAL A 77 -5.13 -4.93 -3.80
C VAL A 77 -3.79 -4.45 -3.22
N PRO A 78 -3.48 -4.72 -1.94
CA PRO A 78 -2.17 -4.39 -1.39
C PRO A 78 -1.03 -5.02 -2.19
N ILE A 79 0.01 -4.23 -2.48
CA ILE A 79 1.21 -4.68 -3.19
C ILE A 79 2.44 -4.41 -2.32
N ILE A 80 3.21 -5.46 -2.02
CA ILE A 80 4.54 -5.37 -1.40
C ILE A 80 5.57 -5.67 -2.49
N MET A 81 6.47 -4.71 -2.75
CA MET A 81 7.57 -4.94 -3.68
C MET A 81 8.80 -5.52 -3.01
N LEU A 82 9.43 -6.50 -3.67
CA LEU A 82 10.76 -7.00 -3.31
C LEU A 82 11.79 -6.27 -4.17
N THR A 83 12.80 -5.64 -3.54
CA THR A 83 13.81 -4.84 -4.24
C THR A 83 15.21 -5.30 -3.91
N ALA A 84 16.18 -5.16 -4.84
CA ALA A 84 17.59 -5.39 -4.54
C ALA A 84 18.16 -4.30 -3.61
N LYS A 85 19.17 -4.66 -2.82
CA LYS A 85 19.91 -3.70 -1.99
C LYS A 85 20.75 -2.79 -2.87
N GLY A 86 20.53 -1.49 -2.81
CA GLY A 86 21.48 -0.52 -3.39
C GLY A 86 20.91 0.72 -4.05
N SER A 87 19.66 0.80 -4.46
CA SER A 87 19.16 2.05 -5.00
C SER A 87 17.98 2.59 -4.20
N GLU A 88 18.18 3.76 -3.57
CA GLU A 88 17.06 4.59 -3.10
C GLU A 88 16.11 4.87 -4.27
N THR A 89 16.65 4.93 -5.48
CA THR A 89 15.90 5.12 -6.72
C THR A 89 14.88 4.01 -6.97
N ASP A 90 15.25 2.72 -6.75
CA ASP A 90 14.32 1.59 -6.97
C ASP A 90 13.22 1.52 -5.93
N LYS A 91 13.53 1.90 -4.67
CA LYS A 91 12.52 1.99 -3.60
C LYS A 91 11.50 3.07 -3.91
N VAL A 92 11.99 4.24 -4.30
CA VAL A 92 11.15 5.38 -4.67
C VAL A 92 10.35 5.03 -5.93
N ALA A 93 10.97 4.45 -6.97
CA ALA A 93 10.29 4.05 -8.20
C ALA A 93 9.15 3.05 -7.94
N GLY A 94 9.37 2.05 -7.08
CA GLY A 94 8.33 1.09 -6.71
C GLY A 94 7.13 1.71 -5.99
N LEU A 95 7.40 2.60 -5.04
CA LEU A 95 6.33 3.35 -4.36
C LEU A 95 5.65 4.34 -5.31
N GLU A 96 6.42 5.02 -6.19
CA GLU A 96 5.90 5.98 -7.17
C GLU A 96 4.89 5.39 -8.14
N VAL A 97 4.96 4.11 -8.44
CA VAL A 97 3.95 3.43 -9.27
C VAL A 97 2.76 2.88 -8.48
N GLY A 98 2.71 3.12 -7.16
CA GLY A 98 1.57 2.80 -6.33
C GLY A 98 1.70 1.52 -5.49
N ALA A 99 2.90 1.00 -5.25
CA ALA A 99 3.09 -0.05 -4.24
C ALA A 99 2.79 0.48 -2.83
N ASP A 100 2.28 -0.37 -1.96
CA ASP A 100 1.91 0.00 -0.58
C ASP A 100 3.08 -0.15 0.40
N ASP A 101 4.04 -1.01 0.09
CA ASP A 101 5.23 -1.25 0.90
C ASP A 101 6.33 -1.87 0.04
N TYR A 102 7.57 -1.88 0.54
CA TYR A 102 8.70 -2.57 -0.10
C TYR A 102 9.56 -3.31 0.91
N ILE A 103 10.24 -4.37 0.45
CA ILE A 103 11.17 -5.15 1.24
C ILE A 103 12.49 -5.24 0.46
N THR A 104 13.59 -4.82 1.08
CA THR A 104 14.91 -4.84 0.43
C THR A 104 15.61 -6.17 0.64
N LYS A 105 15.98 -6.87 -0.43
CA LYS A 105 16.82 -8.08 -0.41
C LYS A 105 18.28 -7.70 -0.06
N PRO A 106 18.99 -8.41 0.88
CA PRO A 106 18.48 -9.51 1.69
C PRO A 106 17.64 -9.02 2.89
N PHE A 107 16.58 -9.71 3.20
CA PHE A 107 15.69 -9.41 4.32
C PHE A 107 15.58 -10.60 5.28
N SER A 108 15.18 -10.33 6.52
CA SER A 108 14.87 -11.39 7.48
C SER A 108 13.46 -11.93 7.26
N MET A 109 13.26 -13.24 7.54
CA MET A 109 11.91 -13.83 7.52
C MET A 109 10.97 -13.20 8.55
N ARG A 110 11.51 -12.64 9.64
CA ARG A 110 10.74 -11.89 10.65
C ARG A 110 10.18 -10.61 10.03
N GLU A 111 11.00 -9.83 9.35
CA GLU A 111 10.60 -8.62 8.62
C GLU A 111 9.54 -8.94 7.57
N PHE A 112 9.82 -9.90 6.68
CA PHE A 112 8.90 -10.33 5.64
C PHE A 112 7.51 -10.69 6.20
N ARG A 113 7.44 -11.58 7.20
CA ARG A 113 6.17 -11.98 7.82
C ARG A 113 5.46 -10.84 8.53
N SER A 114 6.20 -9.92 9.16
CA SER A 114 5.62 -8.72 9.81
C SER A 114 4.92 -7.85 8.78
N ARG A 115 5.56 -7.58 7.64
CA ARG A 115 4.99 -6.74 6.56
C ARG A 115 3.80 -7.41 5.89
N VAL A 116 3.87 -8.70 5.59
CA VAL A 116 2.74 -9.47 5.05
C VAL A 116 1.54 -9.42 5.99
N LYS A 117 1.74 -9.67 7.29
CA LYS A 117 0.65 -9.58 8.28
C LYS A 117 0.06 -8.17 8.37
N ALA A 118 0.89 -7.14 8.33
CA ALA A 118 0.43 -5.76 8.33
C ALA A 118 -0.41 -5.45 7.10
N ALA A 119 0.02 -5.83 5.90
CA ALA A 119 -0.72 -5.63 4.66
C ALA A 119 -2.07 -6.38 4.66
N LEU A 120 -2.10 -7.64 5.10
CA LEU A 120 -3.32 -8.45 5.17
C LEU A 120 -4.29 -8.03 6.28
N ARG A 121 -3.81 -7.55 7.43
CA ARG A 121 -4.67 -6.98 8.48
C ARG A 121 -5.45 -5.81 7.91
N ARG A 122 -4.79 -4.96 7.17
CA ARG A 122 -5.35 -3.79 6.50
C ARG A 122 -6.46 -4.16 5.50
N SER A 123 -6.20 -5.17 4.67
CA SER A 123 -7.18 -5.68 3.70
C SER A 123 -8.45 -6.23 4.36
N ARG A 124 -8.34 -6.87 5.52
CA ARG A 124 -9.48 -7.43 6.27
C ARG A 124 -10.30 -6.35 6.98
N MET A 125 -9.66 -5.36 7.57
CA MET A 125 -10.34 -4.23 8.23
C MET A 125 -11.14 -3.39 7.23
N ALA A 126 -10.79 -3.46 5.94
CA ALA A 126 -11.59 -2.85 4.87
C ALA A 126 -12.98 -3.48 4.67
N GLY A 127 -13.25 -4.65 5.26
CA GLY A 127 -14.54 -5.36 5.15
C GLY A 127 -15.41 -5.34 6.40
N GLU A 128 -14.94 -4.82 7.53
CA GLU A 128 -15.78 -4.62 8.71
C GLU A 128 -16.33 -3.20 8.70
N PRO A 129 -17.68 -3.00 8.63
CA PRO A 129 -18.26 -1.67 8.75
C PRO A 129 -18.03 -1.20 10.19
N THR A 130 -16.99 -0.44 10.42
CA THR A 130 -16.94 0.48 11.53
C THR A 130 -17.99 1.56 11.27
N GLU A 131 -18.71 1.98 12.33
CA GLU A 131 -19.79 2.96 12.32
C GLU A 131 -19.69 3.98 11.19
N GLU A 132 -20.81 4.46 10.66
CA GLU A 132 -20.95 5.41 9.55
C GLU A 132 -20.23 6.74 9.81
N GLU A 133 -18.90 6.66 10.04
CA GLU A 133 -18.05 7.83 10.21
C GLU A 133 -17.76 8.40 8.83
N THR A 134 -18.39 9.52 8.53
CA THR A 134 -18.06 10.33 7.36
C THR A 134 -17.46 11.64 7.83
N ILE A 135 -16.28 11.97 7.34
CA ILE A 135 -15.70 13.30 7.51
C ILE A 135 -16.02 14.12 6.26
N ASP A 136 -16.65 15.27 6.46
CA ASP A 136 -17.01 16.22 5.41
C ASP A 136 -16.25 17.54 5.62
N HIS A 137 -15.34 17.85 4.71
CA HIS A 137 -14.61 19.10 4.65
C HIS A 137 -14.98 19.92 3.40
N GLY A 138 -16.28 20.00 3.10
CA GLY A 138 -16.81 20.73 1.97
C GLY A 138 -16.62 19.99 0.65
N GLU A 139 -15.59 20.32 -0.12
CA GLU A 139 -15.34 19.64 -1.40
C GLU A 139 -14.79 18.21 -1.23
N LEU A 140 -14.17 17.90 -0.08
CA LEU A 140 -13.58 16.60 0.21
C LEU A 140 -14.40 15.85 1.25
N LYS A 141 -14.88 14.66 0.90
CA LYS A 141 -15.62 13.75 1.80
C LYS A 141 -14.88 12.41 1.90
N ILE A 142 -14.79 11.87 3.12
CA ILE A 142 -14.14 10.60 3.42
C ILE A 142 -15.14 9.72 4.14
N ASP A 143 -15.63 8.68 3.48
CA ASP A 143 -16.53 7.67 4.05
C ASP A 143 -15.68 6.48 4.52
N PHE A 144 -15.54 6.33 5.83
CA PHE A 144 -14.74 5.27 6.43
C PHE A 144 -15.42 3.90 6.35
N GLY A 145 -16.75 3.86 6.38
CA GLY A 145 -17.51 2.62 6.24
C GLY A 145 -17.38 2.00 4.87
N ARG A 146 -17.41 2.83 3.82
CA ARG A 146 -17.24 2.40 2.42
C ARG A 146 -15.80 2.48 1.94
N ARG A 147 -14.90 3.05 2.73
CA ARG A 147 -13.51 3.38 2.35
C ARG A 147 -13.43 4.18 1.04
N MET A 148 -14.30 5.15 0.92
CA MET A 148 -14.46 5.96 -0.28
C MET A 148 -14.02 7.40 -0.01
N VAL A 149 -13.31 7.98 -0.95
CA VAL A 149 -12.94 9.39 -0.96
C VAL A 149 -13.65 10.05 -2.13
N THR A 150 -14.33 11.16 -1.87
CA THR A 150 -15.03 11.95 -2.89
C THR A 150 -14.48 13.36 -2.85
N LEU A 151 -14.07 13.90 -3.98
CA LEU A 151 -13.65 15.29 -4.17
C LEU A 151 -14.56 15.95 -5.19
N ARG A 152 -15.22 17.05 -4.82
CA ARG A 152 -16.15 17.79 -5.72
C ARG A 152 -17.21 16.86 -6.33
N GLU A 153 -17.75 15.94 -5.50
CA GLU A 153 -18.76 14.94 -5.87
C GLU A 153 -18.27 13.81 -6.79
N GLU A 154 -16.99 13.80 -7.19
CA GLU A 154 -16.37 12.72 -7.96
C GLU A 154 -15.58 11.77 -7.06
N GLU A 155 -15.71 10.46 -7.30
CA GLU A 155 -14.96 9.44 -6.55
C GLU A 155 -13.47 9.50 -6.94
N VAL A 156 -12.59 9.64 -5.93
CA VAL A 156 -11.14 9.60 -6.08
C VAL A 156 -10.60 8.24 -5.67
N ARG A 157 -9.95 7.55 -6.60
CA ARG A 157 -9.32 6.25 -6.33
C ARG A 157 -8.02 6.43 -5.55
N VAL A 158 -8.05 6.03 -4.29
CA VAL A 158 -6.87 6.01 -3.41
C VAL A 158 -6.47 4.58 -3.07
N THR A 159 -5.17 4.33 -2.90
CA THR A 159 -4.70 3.02 -2.40
C THR A 159 -5.09 2.86 -0.94
N TYR A 160 -4.91 1.63 -0.42
CA TYR A 160 -5.17 1.39 0.99
C TYR A 160 -4.35 2.32 1.89
N VAL A 161 -3.05 2.43 1.61
CA VAL A 161 -2.12 3.26 2.40
C VAL A 161 -2.47 4.75 2.31
N GLU A 162 -2.79 5.23 1.13
CA GLU A 162 -3.24 6.61 0.92
C GLU A 162 -4.51 6.91 1.73
N PHE A 163 -5.48 6.00 1.73
CA PHE A 163 -6.71 6.15 2.52
C PHE A 163 -6.43 6.24 4.03
N GLU A 164 -5.56 5.36 4.56
CA GLU A 164 -5.21 5.38 5.98
C GLU A 164 -4.46 6.66 6.39
N ILE A 165 -3.51 7.11 5.57
CA ILE A 165 -2.78 8.37 5.83
C ILE A 165 -3.75 9.55 5.80
N LEU A 166 -4.59 9.63 4.77
CA LEU A 166 -5.59 10.70 4.64
C LEU A 166 -6.55 10.68 5.83
N GLY A 167 -7.05 9.50 6.20
CA GLY A 167 -7.97 9.32 7.32
C GLY A 167 -7.36 9.70 8.66
N ALA A 168 -6.10 9.33 8.92
CA ALA A 168 -5.39 9.71 10.15
C ALA A 168 -5.25 11.23 10.27
N LEU A 169 -4.91 11.90 9.17
CA LEU A 169 -4.76 13.35 9.11
C LEU A 169 -6.12 14.06 9.24
N ALA A 170 -7.14 13.60 8.52
CA ALA A 170 -8.46 14.23 8.49
C ALA A 170 -9.24 14.09 9.82
N ARG A 171 -8.97 13.02 10.61
CA ARG A 171 -9.52 12.87 11.97
C ARG A 171 -8.90 13.83 12.99
N SER A 172 -7.82 14.50 12.64
CA SER A 172 -7.13 15.45 13.52
C SER A 172 -6.84 16.77 12.77
N PRO A 173 -7.88 17.49 12.30
CA PRO A 173 -7.71 18.71 11.52
C PRO A 173 -6.87 19.73 12.29
N GLY A 174 -5.98 20.44 11.61
CA GLY A 174 -5.05 21.41 12.19
C GLY A 174 -3.88 20.82 12.99
N ARG A 175 -4.00 19.55 13.45
CA ARG A 175 -2.95 18.91 14.24
C ARG A 175 -1.85 18.35 13.31
N VAL A 176 -0.59 18.57 13.70
CA VAL A 176 0.55 17.98 12.99
C VAL A 176 0.77 16.54 13.46
N LEU A 177 0.80 15.60 12.52
CA LEU A 177 1.24 14.24 12.76
C LEU A 177 2.66 14.06 12.20
N SER A 178 3.55 13.50 13.01
CA SER A 178 4.92 13.23 12.56
C SER A 178 4.94 12.09 11.54
N ARG A 179 6.03 11.98 10.77
CA ARG A 179 6.22 10.87 9.83
C ARG A 179 6.19 9.53 10.53
N GLU A 180 6.82 9.45 11.69
CA GLU A 180 6.86 8.25 12.53
C GLU A 180 5.46 7.89 13.03
N THR A 181 4.67 8.87 13.49
CA THR A 181 3.27 8.66 13.90
C THR A 181 2.42 8.11 12.77
N LEU A 182 2.53 8.68 11.57
CA LEU A 182 1.82 8.19 10.38
C LEU A 182 2.31 6.80 9.96
N LEU A 183 3.61 6.57 10.01
CA LEU A 183 4.20 5.27 9.70
C LEU A 183 3.69 4.18 10.68
N GLU A 184 3.70 4.47 11.98
CA GLU A 184 3.19 3.57 13.01
C GLU A 184 1.69 3.31 12.87
N HIS A 185 0.91 4.35 12.58
CA HIS A 185 -0.53 4.22 12.36
C HIS A 185 -0.85 3.28 11.19
N VAL A 186 -0.18 3.47 10.06
CA VAL A 186 -0.47 2.72 8.86
C VAL A 186 0.14 1.33 8.89
N TRP A 187 1.42 1.19 9.24
CA TRP A 187 2.14 -0.08 9.13
C TRP A 187 2.34 -0.80 10.46
N GLY A 188 2.09 -0.15 11.61
CA GLY A 188 2.37 -0.68 12.95
C GLY A 188 3.86 -0.55 13.27
N ASP A 189 4.49 -1.62 13.72
CA ASP A 189 5.92 -1.62 14.10
C ASP A 189 6.81 -1.02 13.01
N SER A 190 7.49 0.08 13.34
CA SER A 190 8.28 0.90 12.41
C SER A 190 9.76 0.48 12.33
N GLU A 191 10.18 -0.55 13.09
CA GLU A 191 11.59 -0.95 13.23
C GLU A 191 12.33 -1.12 11.89
N TYR A 192 11.61 -1.52 10.84
CA TYR A 192 12.20 -1.84 9.52
C TYR A 192 11.80 -0.86 8.41
N ARG A 193 11.23 0.31 8.73
CA ARG A 193 10.68 1.22 7.71
C ARG A 193 11.33 2.58 7.73
N ASP A 194 11.51 3.14 6.52
CA ASP A 194 11.96 4.52 6.36
C ASP A 194 10.75 5.47 6.44
N PRO A 195 10.76 6.45 7.35
CA PRO A 195 9.72 7.47 7.44
C PRO A 195 9.46 8.23 6.15
N ARG A 196 10.43 8.29 5.23
CA ARG A 196 10.27 8.87 3.89
C ARG A 196 9.25 8.15 3.02
N THR A 197 8.89 6.90 3.34
CA THR A 197 7.80 6.19 2.69
C THR A 197 6.49 6.98 2.76
N VAL A 198 6.24 7.66 3.88
CA VAL A 198 5.08 8.54 4.05
C VAL A 198 5.08 9.68 3.03
N ASP A 199 6.25 10.26 2.74
CA ASP A 199 6.38 11.41 1.83
C ASP A 199 5.91 11.07 0.41
N VAL A 200 6.17 9.85 -0.05
CA VAL A 200 5.73 9.37 -1.37
C VAL A 200 4.20 9.27 -1.43
N HIS A 201 3.57 8.67 -0.42
CA HIS A 201 2.11 8.55 -0.39
C HIS A 201 1.41 9.90 -0.20
N ILE A 202 1.99 10.84 0.56
CA ILE A 202 1.48 12.22 0.65
C ILE A 202 1.58 12.91 -0.72
N ARG A 203 2.66 12.70 -1.47
CA ARG A 203 2.76 13.25 -2.82
C ARG A 203 1.66 12.72 -3.73
N HIS A 204 1.41 11.41 -3.73
CA HIS A 204 0.33 10.81 -4.52
C HIS A 204 -1.05 11.31 -4.10
N LEU A 205 -1.29 11.45 -2.79
CA LEU A 205 -2.53 12.05 -2.31
C LEU A 205 -2.71 13.47 -2.84
N ARG A 206 -1.66 14.29 -2.82
CA ARG A 206 -1.72 15.64 -3.39
C ARG A 206 -2.00 15.65 -4.90
N GLU A 207 -1.35 14.75 -5.65
CA GLU A 207 -1.60 14.60 -7.09
C GLU A 207 -3.06 14.23 -7.41
N LYS A 208 -3.76 13.61 -6.46
CA LYS A 208 -5.16 13.18 -6.61
C LYS A 208 -6.18 14.17 -6.04
N LEU A 209 -5.81 14.90 -4.99
CA LEU A 209 -6.75 15.72 -4.21
C LEU A 209 -6.56 17.22 -4.39
N GLU A 210 -5.34 17.67 -4.70
CA GLU A 210 -5.04 19.09 -4.76
C GLU A 210 -5.12 19.62 -6.20
N SER A 211 -5.61 20.83 -6.35
CA SER A 211 -5.59 21.52 -7.64
C SER A 211 -4.16 21.85 -8.08
N ASP A 212 -3.30 22.21 -7.14
CA ASP A 212 -1.83 22.32 -7.31
C ASP A 212 -1.13 21.56 -6.17
N PRO A 213 -0.45 20.43 -6.45
CA PRO A 213 0.29 19.68 -5.43
C PRO A 213 1.40 20.48 -4.72
N LYS A 214 1.87 21.61 -5.31
CA LYS A 214 2.89 22.47 -4.72
C LYS A 214 2.31 23.55 -3.80
N ASP A 215 1.04 23.89 -4.00
CA ASP A 215 0.27 24.81 -3.15
C ASP A 215 -1.00 24.10 -2.64
N PRO A 216 -0.87 23.16 -1.69
CA PRO A 216 -1.94 22.29 -1.27
C PRO A 216 -3.01 22.99 -0.45
N GLU A 217 -4.27 22.64 -0.68
CA GLU A 217 -5.45 23.14 0.05
C GLU A 217 -5.82 22.25 1.25
N PHE A 218 -5.54 20.94 1.18
CA PHE A 218 -5.93 19.96 2.20
C PHE A 218 -4.75 19.46 3.02
N LEU A 219 -3.63 19.10 2.38
CA LEU A 219 -2.52 18.38 2.99
C LEU A 219 -1.26 19.25 3.09
N PHE A 220 -1.02 19.85 4.25
CA PHE A 220 0.10 20.77 4.47
C PHE A 220 1.34 20.05 5.00
N THR A 221 2.52 20.50 4.55
CA THR A 221 3.81 20.06 5.10
C THR A 221 4.26 21.00 6.21
N VAL A 222 4.54 20.44 7.38
CA VAL A 222 5.24 21.16 8.46
C VAL A 222 6.70 20.72 8.43
N ARG A 223 7.57 21.58 7.90
CA ARG A 223 8.99 21.27 7.66
C ARG A 223 9.68 20.78 8.94
N GLY A 224 10.43 19.69 8.82
CA GLY A 224 11.15 19.08 9.94
C GLY A 224 10.29 18.31 10.94
N VAL A 225 8.95 18.31 10.80
CA VAL A 225 8.02 17.63 11.72
C VAL A 225 7.21 16.56 11.00
N GLY A 226 6.36 16.93 10.06
CA GLY A 226 5.46 15.99 9.41
C GLY A 226 4.39 16.68 8.57
N TYR A 227 3.15 16.23 8.71
CA TYR A 227 2.02 16.68 7.90
C TYR A 227 0.81 17.02 8.76
N ARG A 228 -0.03 17.90 8.26
CA ARG A 228 -1.33 18.20 8.87
C ARG A 228 -2.41 18.31 7.81
N PHE A 229 -3.63 17.99 8.17
CA PHE A 229 -4.81 18.32 7.41
C PHE A 229 -5.24 19.76 7.70
N ARG A 230 -5.88 20.42 6.74
CA ARG A 230 -6.46 21.75 6.96
C ARG A 230 -7.38 21.78 8.18
N GLU A 231 -7.60 22.94 8.75
CA GLU A 231 -8.55 23.22 9.83
C GLU A 231 -10.01 23.16 9.34
#